data_095af5f76706a07994ca47782096f1e6
#
_entry.id   095af5f76706a07994ca47782096f1e6
#
_cell.length_a   1.000
_cell.length_b   1.000
_cell.length_c   1.000
_cell.angle_alpha   90.00
_cell.angle_beta   90.00
_cell.angle_gamma   90.00
#
_symmetry.space_group_name_H-M   'P 1'
#
loop_
_entity.id
_entity.type
_entity.pdbx_description
1 polymer ?
#
loop_
_entity_poly.entity_id
_entity_poly.type
_entity_poly.pdbx_seq_one_letter_code
_entity_poly.pdbx_strand_id
1 'polypeptide(L)'
;MNPMKSRAEIKMQAKQALRNNYGTALVMTILYAVAMAGLSAVSFGIASVILAGPLAVALGWSMLCLYRGVACGVGDALNRSFDNVGRKIGGYLWMQLWMFLWSLVFIIPGIVKALSYAMTPYILADMPNVSAKDALRLSMRMMDGHKGELFVFYLSYIGWAILSSFTFGLLHLLYVGPYMQIAAAGFYDEVKQDAIRRGILIPAEA
;
A
#
# COMPACT_ATOMS: atom_id res chain seq x y z
N MET A 1 11.67 -24.75 5.79
CA MET A 1 11.45 -23.30 5.85
C MET A 1 11.26 -22.82 4.42
N ASN A 2 10.07 -22.34 4.03
CA ASN A 2 9.89 -21.79 2.69
C ASN A 2 10.61 -20.44 2.60
N PRO A 3 11.52 -20.23 1.64
CA PRO A 3 12.14 -18.92 1.43
C PRO A 3 11.07 -17.91 1.01
N MET A 4 11.35 -16.61 1.17
CA MET A 4 10.48 -15.56 0.61
C MET A 4 10.28 -15.80 -0.90
N LYS A 5 9.05 -15.59 -1.37
CA LYS A 5 8.77 -15.67 -2.80
C LYS A 5 9.61 -14.66 -3.58
N SER A 6 10.09 -15.09 -4.73
CA SER A 6 10.80 -14.19 -5.63
C SER A 6 9.88 -13.07 -6.15
N ARG A 7 10.47 -11.94 -6.53
CA ARG A 7 9.73 -10.81 -7.14
C ARG A 7 8.94 -11.24 -8.38
N ALA A 8 9.45 -12.21 -9.12
CA ALA A 8 8.76 -12.75 -10.29
C ALA A 8 7.49 -13.53 -9.90
N GLU A 9 7.57 -14.35 -8.85
CA GLU A 9 6.42 -15.10 -8.32
C GLU A 9 5.35 -14.18 -7.74
N ILE A 10 5.73 -13.15 -6.97
CA ILE A 10 4.79 -12.14 -6.45
C ILE A 10 4.05 -11.46 -7.61
N LYS A 11 4.77 -11.03 -8.65
CA LYS A 11 4.18 -10.40 -9.83
C LYS A 11 3.26 -11.34 -10.62
N MET A 12 3.64 -12.60 -10.75
CA MET A 12 2.84 -13.59 -11.44
C MET A 12 1.54 -13.88 -10.69
N GLN A 13 1.62 -14.03 -9.37
CA GLN A 13 0.44 -14.20 -8.51
C GLN A 13 -0.47 -12.97 -8.54
N ALA A 14 0.09 -11.75 -8.48
CA ALA A 14 -0.66 -10.51 -8.60
C ALA A 14 -1.36 -10.37 -9.96
N LYS A 15 -0.71 -10.77 -11.05
CA LYS A 15 -1.32 -10.79 -12.38
C LYS A 15 -2.48 -11.78 -12.48
N GLN A 16 -2.35 -12.94 -11.86
CA GLN A 16 -3.42 -13.92 -11.79
C GLN A 16 -4.59 -13.44 -10.94
N ALA A 17 -4.32 -12.87 -9.77
CA ALA A 17 -5.32 -12.27 -8.89
C ALA A 17 -6.09 -11.13 -9.59
N LEU A 18 -5.38 -10.28 -10.33
CA LEU A 18 -5.99 -9.23 -11.14
C LEU A 18 -6.90 -9.80 -12.23
N ARG A 19 -6.45 -10.83 -12.97
CA ARG A 19 -7.27 -11.43 -14.03
C ARG A 19 -8.57 -12.03 -13.49
N ASN A 20 -8.52 -12.66 -12.33
CA ASN A 20 -9.68 -13.31 -11.72
C ASN A 20 -10.67 -12.28 -11.13
N ASN A 21 -10.21 -11.10 -10.71
CA ASN A 21 -11.01 -10.10 -10.02
C ASN A 21 -10.80 -8.70 -10.60
N TYR A 22 -10.64 -8.59 -11.93
CA TYR A 22 -10.32 -7.33 -12.59
C TYR A 22 -11.35 -6.22 -12.28
N GLY A 23 -12.64 -6.56 -12.30
CA GLY A 23 -13.71 -5.61 -12.02
C GLY A 23 -13.60 -5.00 -10.63
N THR A 24 -13.39 -5.80 -9.59
CA THR A 24 -13.25 -5.31 -8.21
C THR A 24 -12.00 -4.45 -8.04
N ALA A 25 -10.86 -4.89 -8.58
CA ALA A 25 -9.61 -4.13 -8.52
C ALA A 25 -9.74 -2.77 -9.22
N LEU A 26 -10.38 -2.76 -10.40
CA LEU A 26 -10.61 -1.55 -11.17
C LEU A 26 -11.55 -0.57 -10.45
N VAL A 27 -12.70 -1.07 -9.95
CA VAL A 27 -13.68 -0.26 -9.21
C VAL A 27 -13.03 0.38 -7.99
N MET A 28 -12.27 -0.36 -7.20
CA MET A 28 -11.59 0.17 -6.01
C MET A 28 -10.54 1.23 -6.38
N THR A 29 -9.78 1.00 -7.45
CA THR A 29 -8.76 1.97 -7.91
C THR A 29 -9.42 3.26 -8.44
N ILE A 30 -10.48 3.14 -9.22
CA ILE A 30 -11.23 4.30 -9.73
C ILE A 30 -11.91 5.04 -8.58
N LEU A 31 -12.56 4.32 -7.66
CA LEU A 31 -13.20 4.93 -6.50
C LEU A 31 -12.22 5.74 -5.66
N TYR A 32 -11.03 5.19 -5.42
CA TYR A 32 -9.95 5.90 -4.75
C TYR A 32 -9.51 7.15 -5.53
N ALA A 33 -9.27 7.03 -6.83
CA ALA A 33 -8.84 8.14 -7.67
C ALA A 33 -9.88 9.27 -7.73
N VAL A 34 -11.16 8.92 -7.90
CA VAL A 34 -12.27 9.88 -7.94
C VAL A 34 -12.46 10.55 -6.59
N ALA A 35 -12.42 9.79 -5.49
CA ALA A 35 -12.52 10.34 -4.14
C ALA A 35 -11.37 11.33 -3.87
N MET A 36 -10.13 10.98 -4.19
CA MET A 36 -8.98 11.87 -4.01
C MET A 36 -9.06 13.12 -4.89
N ALA A 37 -9.47 12.98 -6.15
CA ALA A 37 -9.65 14.10 -7.06
C ALA A 37 -10.76 15.05 -6.59
N GLY A 38 -11.92 14.50 -6.21
CA GLY A 38 -13.05 15.28 -5.69
C GLY A 38 -12.71 16.03 -4.41
N LEU A 39 -12.06 15.37 -3.45
CA LEU A 39 -11.61 15.99 -2.20
C LEU A 39 -10.58 17.10 -2.46
N SER A 40 -9.67 16.90 -3.41
CA SER A 40 -8.68 17.91 -3.78
C SER A 40 -9.32 19.13 -4.42
N ALA A 41 -10.31 18.94 -5.28
CA ALA A 41 -11.00 20.02 -5.98
C ALA A 41 -11.84 20.89 -5.02
N VAL A 42 -12.54 20.26 -4.06
CA VAL A 42 -13.45 20.98 -3.14
C VAL A 42 -12.70 21.70 -2.02
N SER A 43 -11.57 21.18 -1.55
CA SER A 43 -10.89 21.67 -0.35
C SER A 43 -9.50 22.27 -0.59
N PHE A 44 -9.16 22.58 -1.83
CA PHE A 44 -7.79 23.00 -2.20
C PHE A 44 -6.70 22.04 -1.68
N GLY A 45 -7.03 20.75 -1.61
CA GLY A 45 -6.11 19.71 -1.20
C GLY A 45 -6.12 19.37 0.30
N ILE A 46 -6.68 20.19 1.18
CA ILE A 46 -6.63 19.96 2.65
C ILE A 46 -7.38 18.68 3.03
N ALA A 47 -8.62 18.51 2.56
CA ALA A 47 -9.41 17.32 2.88
C ALA A 47 -8.81 16.04 2.27
N SER A 48 -8.16 16.13 1.11
CA SER A 48 -7.49 14.98 0.50
C SER A 48 -6.31 14.50 1.36
N VAL A 49 -5.53 15.40 1.95
CA VAL A 49 -4.43 15.05 2.85
C VAL A 49 -4.95 14.33 4.11
N ILE A 50 -6.05 14.81 4.70
CA ILE A 50 -6.64 14.22 5.91
C ILE A 50 -7.25 12.84 5.62
N LEU A 51 -8.04 12.73 4.55
CA LEU A 51 -8.77 11.50 4.22
C LEU A 51 -7.94 10.50 3.40
N ALA A 52 -6.74 10.88 2.94
CA ALA A 52 -5.84 9.96 2.26
C ALA A 52 -5.52 8.70 3.09
N GLY A 53 -5.39 8.84 4.42
CA GLY A 53 -5.12 7.71 5.32
C GLY A 53 -6.19 6.63 5.27
N PRO A 54 -7.44 6.92 5.64
CA PRO A 54 -8.54 5.95 5.54
C PRO A 54 -8.72 5.37 4.13
N LEU A 55 -8.65 6.21 3.10
CA LEU A 55 -8.80 5.75 1.71
C LEU A 55 -7.63 4.84 1.26
N ALA A 56 -6.40 5.15 1.65
CA ALA A 56 -5.24 4.28 1.37
C ALA A 56 -5.36 2.93 2.08
N VAL A 57 -5.89 2.93 3.31
CA VAL A 57 -6.17 1.70 4.07
C VAL A 57 -7.26 0.87 3.40
N ALA A 58 -8.35 1.50 2.89
CA ALA A 58 -9.40 0.82 2.13
C ALA A 58 -8.84 0.11 0.91
N LEU A 59 -8.08 0.87 0.12
CA LEU A 59 -7.49 0.35 -1.09
C LEU A 59 -6.48 -0.77 -0.79
N GLY A 60 -5.58 -0.56 0.19
CA GLY A 60 -4.61 -1.56 0.61
C GLY A 60 -5.26 -2.86 1.09
N TRP A 61 -6.33 -2.75 1.89
CA TRP A 61 -7.11 -3.91 2.34
C TRP A 61 -7.72 -4.68 1.17
N SER A 62 -8.38 -3.98 0.25
CA SER A 62 -8.99 -4.62 -0.92
C SER A 62 -7.96 -5.33 -1.78
N MET A 63 -6.82 -4.71 -2.03
CA MET A 63 -5.75 -5.33 -2.83
C MET A 63 -5.13 -6.52 -2.11
N LEU A 64 -5.06 -6.48 -0.79
CA LEU A 64 -4.58 -7.59 0.04
C LEU A 64 -5.55 -8.78 -0.01
N CYS A 65 -6.85 -8.54 0.09
CA CYS A 65 -7.88 -9.57 -0.08
C CYS A 65 -7.79 -10.23 -1.47
N LEU A 66 -7.67 -9.42 -2.52
CA LEU A 66 -7.55 -9.94 -3.89
C LEU A 66 -6.29 -10.79 -4.07
N TYR A 67 -5.16 -10.37 -3.51
CA TYR A 67 -3.91 -11.13 -3.55
C TYR A 67 -4.02 -12.46 -2.80
N ARG A 68 -4.68 -12.45 -1.63
CA ARG A 68 -4.93 -13.65 -0.80
C ARG A 68 -6.04 -14.55 -1.35
N GLY A 69 -6.76 -14.11 -2.38
CA GLY A 69 -7.89 -14.84 -2.95
C GLY A 69 -9.14 -14.89 -2.08
N VAL A 70 -9.26 -13.92 -1.15
CA VAL A 70 -10.43 -13.77 -0.28
C VAL A 70 -11.44 -12.85 -0.94
N ALA A 71 -12.73 -13.26 -0.94
CA ALA A 71 -13.80 -12.37 -1.39
C ALA A 71 -13.93 -11.17 -0.45
N CYS A 72 -13.78 -9.97 -0.99
CA CYS A 72 -13.85 -8.73 -0.24
C CYS A 72 -14.70 -7.73 -1.02
N GLY A 73 -15.80 -7.31 -0.42
CA GLY A 73 -16.69 -6.32 -0.99
C GLY A 73 -16.14 -4.90 -0.83
N VAL A 74 -16.56 -3.99 -1.72
CA VAL A 74 -16.25 -2.56 -1.60
C VAL A 74 -16.76 -2.01 -0.27
N GLY A 75 -17.94 -2.46 0.18
CA GLY A 75 -18.53 -2.07 1.46
C GLY A 75 -17.68 -2.48 2.66
N ASP A 76 -17.13 -3.70 2.64
CA ASP A 76 -16.29 -4.22 3.73
C ASP A 76 -15.00 -3.40 3.85
N ALA A 77 -14.39 -3.07 2.73
CA ALA A 77 -13.19 -2.24 2.68
C ALA A 77 -13.45 -0.83 3.21
N LEU A 78 -14.57 -0.22 2.85
CA LEU A 78 -14.98 1.09 3.35
C LEU A 78 -15.29 1.05 4.85
N ASN A 79 -16.12 0.10 5.31
CA ASN A 79 -16.44 -0.05 6.73
C ASN A 79 -15.17 -0.22 7.57
N ARG A 80 -14.26 -1.09 7.14
CA ARG A 80 -12.97 -1.28 7.80
C ARG A 80 -12.11 -0.01 7.79
N SER A 81 -12.22 0.82 6.75
CA SER A 81 -11.47 2.08 6.65
C SER A 81 -11.97 3.14 7.59
N PHE A 82 -13.26 3.20 7.80
CA PHE A 82 -13.89 4.14 8.69
C PHE A 82 -13.97 3.65 10.15
N ASP A 83 -13.67 2.39 10.42
CA ASP A 83 -13.41 1.93 11.77
C ASP A 83 -12.11 2.52 12.31
N ASN A 84 -12.16 3.11 13.52
CA ASN A 84 -11.02 3.79 14.17
C ASN A 84 -10.33 4.83 13.25
N VAL A 85 -11.11 5.68 12.59
CA VAL A 85 -10.65 6.69 11.61
C VAL A 85 -9.53 7.55 12.16
N GLY A 86 -9.63 8.00 13.41
CA GLY A 86 -8.61 8.82 14.05
C GLY A 86 -7.21 8.18 14.06
N ARG A 87 -7.15 6.87 14.28
CA ARG A 87 -5.89 6.11 14.23
C ARG A 87 -5.29 6.10 12.82
N LYS A 88 -6.12 5.92 11.81
CA LYS A 88 -5.66 5.83 10.41
C LYS A 88 -5.26 7.20 9.87
N ILE A 89 -6.03 8.25 10.18
CA ILE A 89 -5.68 9.62 9.85
C ILE A 89 -4.36 10.00 10.56
N GLY A 90 -4.29 9.80 11.87
CA GLY A 90 -3.10 10.13 12.65
C GLY A 90 -1.86 9.38 12.19
N GLY A 91 -1.97 8.09 11.91
CA GLY A 91 -0.85 7.28 11.41
C GLY A 91 -0.36 7.72 10.04
N TYR A 92 -1.29 8.00 9.14
CA TYR A 92 -0.96 8.44 7.79
C TYR A 92 -0.36 9.86 7.77
N LEU A 93 -0.96 10.80 8.53
CA LEU A 93 -0.41 12.16 8.65
C LEU A 93 0.97 12.16 9.32
N TRP A 94 1.16 11.34 10.35
CA TRP A 94 2.45 11.18 11.00
C TRP A 94 3.51 10.63 10.05
N MET A 95 3.15 9.63 9.26
CA MET A 95 4.01 9.09 8.21
C MET A 95 4.37 10.17 7.17
N GLN A 96 3.38 10.89 6.66
CA GLN A 96 3.57 11.96 5.67
C GLN A 96 4.45 13.10 6.22
N LEU A 97 4.25 13.49 7.48
CA LEU A 97 5.07 14.50 8.12
C LEU A 97 6.55 14.10 8.17
N TRP A 98 6.84 12.87 8.59
CA TRP A 98 8.22 12.39 8.63
C TRP A 98 8.82 12.23 7.24
N MET A 99 8.05 11.76 6.27
CA MET A 99 8.53 11.70 4.88
C MET A 99 8.85 13.09 4.33
N PHE A 100 7.99 14.07 4.60
CA PHE A 100 8.21 15.46 4.19
C PHE A 100 9.47 16.07 4.85
N LEU A 101 9.65 15.90 6.17
CA LEU A 101 10.83 16.39 6.88
C LEU A 101 12.13 15.80 6.31
N TRP A 102 12.14 14.49 6.06
CA TRP A 102 13.32 13.81 5.51
C TRP A 102 13.59 14.20 4.04
N SER A 103 12.55 14.43 3.24
CA SER A 103 12.71 14.88 1.86
C SER A 103 13.24 16.32 1.77
N LEU A 104 12.96 17.14 2.78
CA LEU A 104 13.48 18.52 2.86
C LEU A 104 14.98 18.54 3.14
N VAL A 105 15.49 17.60 3.94
CA VAL A 105 16.91 17.54 4.31
C VAL A 105 17.77 17.00 3.16
N PHE A 106 17.38 15.86 2.57
CA PHE A 106 18.04 15.25 1.42
C PHE A 106 17.10 14.29 0.69
N ILE A 107 17.15 14.27 -0.64
CA ILE A 107 16.32 13.38 -1.48
C ILE A 107 16.61 11.90 -1.18
N ILE A 108 17.88 11.51 -1.04
CA ILE A 108 18.28 10.11 -0.81
C ILE A 108 17.75 9.55 0.52
N PRO A 109 17.96 10.20 1.69
CA PRO A 109 17.33 9.77 2.94
C PRO A 109 15.81 9.77 2.89
N GLY A 110 15.18 10.70 2.15
CA GLY A 110 13.75 10.72 1.90
C GLY A 110 13.24 9.45 1.23
N ILE A 111 13.91 9.00 0.17
CA ILE A 111 13.58 7.74 -0.53
C ILE A 111 13.74 6.54 0.41
N VAL A 112 14.83 6.46 1.17
CA VAL A 112 15.07 5.35 2.12
C VAL A 112 13.99 5.30 3.19
N LYS A 113 13.53 6.46 3.69
CA LYS A 113 12.44 6.54 4.67
C LYS A 113 11.08 6.22 4.05
N ALA A 114 10.82 6.66 2.82
CA ALA A 114 9.61 6.29 2.08
C ALA A 114 9.49 4.76 1.93
N LEU A 115 10.59 4.09 1.54
CA LEU A 115 10.65 2.63 1.48
C LEU A 115 10.44 1.98 2.86
N SER A 116 10.98 2.58 3.92
CA SER A 116 10.82 2.07 5.29
C SER A 116 9.37 2.15 5.79
N TYR A 117 8.61 3.16 5.36
CA TYR A 117 7.22 3.38 5.75
C TYR A 117 6.20 2.79 4.76
N ALA A 118 6.65 2.23 3.65
CA ALA A 118 5.78 1.76 2.57
C ALA A 118 4.74 0.71 3.01
N MET A 119 5.04 -0.08 4.04
CA MET A 119 4.13 -1.10 4.56
C MET A 119 3.11 -0.56 5.58
N THR A 120 3.25 0.67 6.06
CA THR A 120 2.37 1.26 7.08
C THR A 120 0.88 1.21 6.73
N PRO A 121 0.42 1.58 5.51
CA PRO A 121 -1.00 1.51 5.18
C PRO A 121 -1.55 0.08 5.25
N TYR A 122 -0.76 -0.92 4.84
CA TYR A 122 -1.14 -2.32 4.91
C TYR A 122 -1.21 -2.83 6.35
N ILE A 123 -0.27 -2.43 7.22
CA ILE A 123 -0.29 -2.75 8.65
C ILE A 123 -1.53 -2.16 9.31
N LEU A 124 -1.86 -0.89 9.02
CA LEU A 124 -3.05 -0.23 9.54
C LEU A 124 -4.35 -0.88 9.04
N ALA A 125 -4.31 -1.49 7.85
CA ALA A 125 -5.43 -2.22 7.28
C ALA A 125 -5.59 -3.62 7.90
N ASP A 126 -4.48 -4.35 8.00
CA ASP A 126 -4.45 -5.78 8.36
C ASP A 126 -4.51 -6.00 9.88
N MET A 127 -3.90 -5.08 10.67
CA MET A 127 -3.78 -5.18 12.13
C MET A 127 -4.54 -4.03 12.84
N PRO A 128 -5.84 -4.20 13.14
CA PRO A 128 -6.67 -3.12 13.69
C PRO A 128 -6.27 -2.69 15.11
N ASN A 129 -5.58 -3.56 15.86
CA ASN A 129 -5.20 -3.31 17.25
C ASN A 129 -3.85 -2.55 17.40
N VAL A 130 -3.06 -2.46 16.33
CA VAL A 130 -1.75 -1.78 16.37
C VAL A 130 -1.94 -0.26 16.34
N SER A 131 -1.27 0.46 17.23
CA SER A 131 -1.34 1.92 17.27
C SER A 131 -0.68 2.54 16.01
N ALA A 132 -1.05 3.79 15.70
CA ALA A 132 -0.47 4.49 14.55
C ALA A 132 1.06 4.61 14.61
N LYS A 133 1.61 4.90 15.80
CA LYS A 133 3.07 5.00 16.02
C LYS A 133 3.75 3.64 15.90
N ASP A 134 3.12 2.61 16.42
CA ASP A 134 3.67 1.25 16.38
C ASP A 134 3.60 0.67 14.97
N ALA A 135 2.58 1.02 14.19
CA ALA A 135 2.50 0.64 12.77
C ALA A 135 3.68 1.20 11.96
N LEU A 136 4.09 2.46 12.21
CA LEU A 136 5.28 3.03 11.58
C LEU A 136 6.57 2.32 12.02
N ARG A 137 6.72 2.09 13.33
CA ARG A 137 7.88 1.37 13.88
C ARG A 137 7.96 -0.06 13.35
N LEU A 138 6.81 -0.72 13.29
CA LEU A 138 6.71 -2.07 12.76
C LEU A 138 7.07 -2.10 11.28
N SER A 139 6.55 -1.17 10.46
CA SER A 139 6.93 -1.03 9.06
C SER A 139 8.45 -0.88 8.89
N MET A 140 9.09 -0.02 9.69
CA MET A 140 10.54 0.14 9.64
C MET A 140 11.30 -1.15 9.95
N ARG A 141 10.85 -1.91 10.98
CA ARG A 141 11.49 -3.18 11.38
C ARG A 141 11.28 -4.26 10.32
N MET A 142 10.06 -4.38 9.80
CA MET A 142 9.72 -5.33 8.75
C MET A 142 10.52 -5.07 7.48
N MET A 143 10.68 -3.80 7.10
CA MET A 143 11.41 -3.38 5.90
C MET A 143 12.93 -3.40 6.07
N ASP A 144 13.44 -3.71 7.26
CA ASP A 144 14.88 -3.82 7.44
C ASP A 144 15.42 -5.06 6.72
N GLY A 145 16.41 -4.84 5.84
CA GLY A 145 16.91 -5.84 4.90
C GLY A 145 16.14 -5.93 3.56
N HIS A 146 14.88 -5.46 3.47
CA HIS A 146 14.03 -5.59 2.27
C HIS A 146 13.85 -4.30 1.46
N LYS A 147 14.44 -3.17 1.92
CA LYS A 147 14.31 -1.86 1.24
C LYS A 147 14.81 -1.89 -0.20
N GLY A 148 15.96 -2.56 -0.43
CA GLY A 148 16.52 -2.71 -1.77
C GLY A 148 15.65 -3.56 -2.69
N GLU A 149 15.03 -4.61 -2.16
CA GLU A 149 14.12 -5.46 -2.92
C GLU A 149 12.86 -4.69 -3.33
N LEU A 150 12.27 -3.89 -2.42
CA LEU A 150 11.13 -3.04 -2.73
C LEU A 150 11.50 -1.93 -3.72
N PHE A 151 12.70 -1.35 -3.59
CA PHE A 151 13.18 -0.35 -4.54
C PHE A 151 13.28 -0.92 -5.96
N VAL A 152 13.94 -2.06 -6.13
CA VAL A 152 14.05 -2.73 -7.44
C VAL A 152 12.69 -3.21 -7.94
N PHE A 153 11.79 -3.61 -7.03
CA PHE A 153 10.41 -3.94 -7.38
C PHE A 153 9.70 -2.76 -8.04
N TYR A 154 9.74 -1.56 -7.46
CA TYR A 154 9.16 -0.36 -8.07
C TYR A 154 9.89 0.08 -9.34
N LEU A 155 11.22 -0.03 -9.35
CA LEU A 155 12.03 0.29 -10.53
C LEU A 155 11.60 -0.52 -11.76
N SER A 156 11.19 -1.77 -11.55
CA SER A 156 10.72 -2.65 -12.63
C SER A 156 9.41 -2.23 -13.28
N TYR A 157 8.69 -1.24 -12.70
CA TYR A 157 7.48 -0.64 -13.29
C TYR A 157 7.76 0.65 -14.08
N ILE A 158 9.02 1.12 -14.12
CA ILE A 158 9.37 2.34 -14.88
C ILE A 158 8.99 2.24 -16.36
N GLY A 159 9.22 1.08 -17.00
CA GLY A 159 8.79 0.87 -18.38
C GLY A 159 7.30 1.05 -18.59
N TRP A 160 6.49 0.57 -17.63
CA TRP A 160 5.04 0.76 -17.64
C TRP A 160 4.63 2.21 -17.38
N ALA A 161 5.38 2.94 -16.54
CA ALA A 161 5.14 4.36 -16.29
C ALA A 161 5.40 5.19 -17.55
N ILE A 162 6.49 4.91 -18.28
CA ILE A 162 6.79 5.54 -19.56
C ILE A 162 5.67 5.25 -20.58
N LEU A 163 5.25 4.00 -20.71
CA LEU A 163 4.17 3.62 -21.62
C LEU A 163 2.85 4.30 -21.23
N SER A 164 2.58 4.45 -19.94
CA SER A 164 1.38 5.11 -19.43
C SER A 164 1.36 6.61 -19.76
N SER A 165 2.51 7.28 -19.85
CA SER A 165 2.57 8.69 -20.22
C SER A 165 2.12 8.93 -21.66
N PHE A 166 2.35 8.00 -22.58
CA PHE A 166 1.85 8.08 -23.96
C PHE A 166 0.33 7.93 -24.07
N THR A 167 -0.32 7.36 -23.05
CA THR A 167 -1.78 7.18 -23.00
C THR A 167 -2.46 8.17 -22.06
N PHE A 168 -1.83 9.31 -21.77
CA PHE A 168 -2.33 10.31 -20.80
C PHE A 168 -2.71 9.70 -19.43
N GLY A 169 -2.00 8.66 -19.01
CA GLY A 169 -2.25 7.96 -17.73
C GLY A 169 -3.40 6.95 -17.76
N LEU A 170 -4.12 6.82 -18.87
CA LEU A 170 -5.26 5.89 -18.96
C LEU A 170 -4.83 4.45 -18.74
N LEU A 171 -3.70 4.04 -19.31
CA LEU A 171 -3.13 2.70 -19.09
C LEU A 171 -2.77 2.48 -17.62
N HIS A 172 -2.26 3.51 -16.94
CA HIS A 172 -1.98 3.44 -15.51
C HIS A 172 -3.25 3.22 -14.69
N LEU A 173 -4.29 4.00 -14.95
CA LEU A 173 -5.55 3.90 -14.22
C LEU A 173 -6.24 2.55 -14.42
N LEU A 174 -6.29 2.05 -15.65
CA LEU A 174 -7.06 0.86 -15.99
C LEU A 174 -6.34 -0.47 -15.70
N TYR A 175 -5.02 -0.50 -15.84
CA TYR A 175 -4.28 -1.77 -15.75
C TYR A 175 -3.08 -1.71 -14.82
N VAL A 176 -2.15 -0.78 -15.02
CA VAL A 176 -0.87 -0.77 -14.30
C VAL A 176 -1.07 -0.47 -12.81
N GLY A 177 -1.95 0.47 -12.49
CA GLY A 177 -2.27 0.87 -11.12
C GLY A 177 -2.82 -0.30 -10.29
N PRO A 178 -3.94 -0.92 -10.68
CA PRO A 178 -4.46 -2.11 -9.97
C PRO A 178 -3.43 -3.23 -9.87
N TYR A 179 -2.70 -3.52 -10.95
CA TYR A 179 -1.68 -4.55 -10.97
C TYR A 179 -0.54 -4.27 -9.96
N MET A 180 -0.01 -3.05 -9.98
CA MET A 180 1.09 -2.65 -9.09
C MET A 180 0.65 -2.68 -7.62
N GLN A 181 -0.59 -2.29 -7.33
CA GLN A 181 -1.12 -2.29 -5.97
C GLN A 181 -1.35 -3.70 -5.42
N ILE A 182 -1.88 -4.61 -6.23
CA ILE A 182 -2.02 -6.03 -5.84
C ILE A 182 -0.63 -6.64 -5.61
N ALA A 183 0.34 -6.34 -6.47
CA ALA A 183 1.69 -6.84 -6.32
C ALA A 183 2.40 -6.26 -5.09
N ALA A 184 2.15 -4.99 -4.74
CA ALA A 184 2.65 -4.38 -3.51
C ALA A 184 2.01 -4.99 -2.25
N ALA A 185 0.71 -5.32 -2.30
CA ALA A 185 0.03 -6.07 -1.25
C ALA A 185 0.64 -7.48 -1.06
N GLY A 186 0.98 -8.15 -2.17
CA GLY A 186 1.71 -9.41 -2.12
C GLY A 186 3.10 -9.29 -1.51
N PHE A 187 3.81 -8.22 -1.82
CA PHE A 187 5.11 -7.95 -1.21
C PHE A 187 4.98 -7.73 0.31
N TYR A 188 3.95 -7.00 0.75
CA TYR A 188 3.63 -6.87 2.18
C TYR A 188 3.42 -8.23 2.84
N ASP A 189 2.65 -9.12 2.22
CA ASP A 189 2.34 -10.44 2.78
C ASP A 189 3.61 -11.29 2.97
N GLU A 190 4.54 -11.25 2.03
CA GLU A 190 5.84 -11.93 2.14
C GLU A 190 6.72 -11.34 3.26
N VAL A 191 6.81 -10.01 3.33
CA VAL A 191 7.57 -9.31 4.38
C VAL A 191 6.96 -9.55 5.76
N LYS A 192 5.62 -9.63 5.85
CA LYS A 192 4.92 -9.99 7.10
C LYS A 192 5.28 -11.40 7.56
N GLN A 193 5.26 -12.37 6.66
CA GLN A 193 5.66 -13.74 6.99
C GLN A 193 7.12 -13.83 7.42
N ASP A 194 8.00 -13.05 6.79
CA ASP A 194 9.40 -12.99 7.19
C ASP A 194 9.57 -12.34 8.57
N ALA A 195 8.81 -11.30 8.88
CA ALA A 195 8.80 -10.66 10.19
C ALA A 195 8.34 -11.64 11.31
N ILE A 196 7.36 -12.50 11.02
CA ILE A 196 6.95 -13.57 11.93
C ILE A 196 8.10 -14.57 12.14
N ARG A 197 8.77 -14.98 11.07
CA ARG A 197 9.93 -15.90 11.15
C ARG A 197 11.10 -15.32 11.95
N ARG A 198 11.33 -14.01 11.86
CA ARG A 198 12.37 -13.30 12.63
C ARG A 198 11.97 -13.01 14.07
N GLY A 199 10.75 -13.33 14.48
CA GLY A 199 10.23 -13.02 15.82
C GLY A 199 9.96 -11.53 16.06
N ILE A 200 9.88 -10.73 14.99
CA ILE A 200 9.52 -9.30 15.03
C ILE A 200 8.02 -9.14 15.29
N LEU A 201 7.22 -10.10 14.81
CA LEU A 201 5.78 -10.18 14.94
C LEU A 201 5.41 -11.51 15.62
N ILE A 202 4.55 -11.43 16.63
CA ILE A 202 3.97 -12.61 17.26
C ILE A 202 2.73 -13.03 16.47
N PRO A 203 2.53 -14.32 16.13
CA PRO A 203 1.39 -14.76 15.33
C PRO A 203 0.01 -14.38 15.89
N ALA A 204 -0.10 -14.13 17.20
CA ALA A 204 -1.33 -13.68 17.85
C ALA A 204 -1.68 -12.20 17.56
N GLU A 205 -0.72 -11.40 17.09
CA GLU A 205 -0.88 -9.98 16.72
C GLU A 205 -1.00 -9.77 15.20
N ALA A 206 -0.76 -10.84 14.46
CA ALA A 206 -0.76 -10.88 13.01
C ALA A 206 -2.13 -11.32 12.47
#